data_dfad21af86b2369f91f8ac0306cc44c1
#
_entry.id   dfad21af86b2369f91f8ac0306cc44c1
#
_cell.length_a   1.000
_cell.length_b   1.000
_cell.length_c   1.000
_cell.angle_alpha   90.00
_cell.angle_beta   90.00
_cell.angle_gamma   90.00
#
_symmetry.space_group_name_H-M   'P 1'
#
loop_
_entity.id
_entity.type
_entity.pdbx_description
1 polymer ?
#
loop_
_entity_poly.entity_id
_entity_poly.type
_entity_poly.pdbx_seq_one_letter_code
_entity_poly.pdbx_strand_id
1 'polypeptide(L)'
;GAMYRLQKFAQRRTGLLVSLVAIFLVLVAGVVVSLAFAVEASRQRDLANQRYEEVKTLAGDVMSDIYDEIYKKDNSLEAREQLAKAPLKSLETLHDKSSDDPELQAFIAEKYKQLGDTAGGIRSASRGETSEARALYLKAMAINQRLIDEGYETAEAKLALVASHRSLADLDKKEDNHEAALDQYR
;
A
#
# COMPACT_ATOMS: atom_id res chain seq x y z
N GLY A 1 -60.02 -33.92 12.16
CA GLY A 1 -59.11 -32.90 12.36
C GLY A 1 -57.83 -32.95 11.51
N ALA A 2 -57.29 -31.78 11.24
CA ALA A 2 -56.03 -31.61 10.46
C ALA A 2 -54.84 -32.33 11.07
N MET A 3 -54.79 -32.38 12.38
CA MET A 3 -53.70 -33.02 13.14
C MET A 3 -53.58 -34.53 12.91
N TYR A 4 -54.72 -35.23 12.76
CA TYR A 4 -54.75 -36.65 12.45
C TYR A 4 -54.27 -36.95 11.03
N ARG A 5 -54.54 -36.07 10.08
CA ARG A 5 -54.07 -36.20 8.67
C ARG A 5 -52.54 -35.95 8.59
N LEU A 6 -52.02 -35.02 9.33
CA LEU A 6 -50.59 -34.75 9.45
C LEU A 6 -49.85 -35.94 10.07
N GLN A 7 -50.38 -36.54 11.13
CA GLN A 7 -49.77 -37.69 11.79
C GLN A 7 -49.72 -38.92 10.90
N LYS A 8 -50.77 -39.18 10.12
CA LYS A 8 -50.86 -40.31 9.17
C LYS A 8 -49.97 -40.10 7.93
N PHE A 9 -49.78 -38.84 7.51
CA PHE A 9 -48.87 -38.47 6.43
C PHE A 9 -47.38 -38.62 6.88
N ALA A 10 -47.08 -38.22 8.09
CA ALA A 10 -45.76 -38.38 8.69
C ALA A 10 -45.33 -39.84 8.82
N GLN A 11 -46.26 -40.72 9.21
CA GLN A 11 -45.97 -42.17 9.32
C GLN A 11 -45.75 -42.86 8.00
N ARG A 12 -46.33 -42.35 6.88
CA ARG A 12 -46.14 -42.99 5.55
C ARG A 12 -44.93 -42.51 4.77
N ARG A 13 -44.36 -41.33 5.13
CA ARG A 13 -43.19 -40.72 4.44
C ARG A 13 -42.14 -40.23 5.40
N THR A 14 -41.88 -40.94 6.47
CA THR A 14 -40.86 -40.61 7.48
C THR A 14 -39.51 -40.39 6.86
N GLY A 15 -39.13 -41.16 5.82
CA GLY A 15 -37.84 -40.97 5.13
C GLY A 15 -37.73 -39.61 4.44
N LEU A 16 -38.80 -39.08 3.81
CA LEU A 16 -38.79 -37.79 3.17
C LEU A 16 -38.72 -36.64 4.20
N LEU A 17 -39.40 -36.77 5.33
CA LEU A 17 -39.36 -35.76 6.41
C LEU A 17 -37.99 -35.71 7.05
N VAL A 18 -37.39 -36.87 7.31
CA VAL A 18 -36.05 -36.97 7.87
C VAL A 18 -35.00 -36.34 6.91
N SER A 19 -35.09 -36.63 5.61
CA SER A 19 -34.16 -36.05 4.62
C SER A 19 -34.32 -34.52 4.50
N LEU A 20 -35.56 -34.01 4.58
CA LEU A 20 -35.83 -32.58 4.51
C LEU A 20 -35.30 -31.83 5.74
N VAL A 21 -35.46 -32.43 6.94
CA VAL A 21 -34.88 -31.88 8.17
C VAL A 21 -33.35 -31.95 8.13
N ALA A 22 -32.78 -33.05 7.62
CA ALA A 22 -31.32 -33.17 7.50
C ALA A 22 -30.75 -32.12 6.53
N ILE A 23 -31.38 -31.90 5.37
CA ILE A 23 -30.98 -30.85 4.42
C ILE A 23 -31.09 -29.46 5.06
N PHE A 24 -32.18 -29.20 5.76
CA PHE A 24 -32.35 -27.93 6.47
C PHE A 24 -31.27 -27.68 7.51
N LEU A 25 -30.91 -28.70 8.32
CA LEU A 25 -29.84 -28.59 9.32
C LEU A 25 -28.47 -28.35 8.66
N VAL A 26 -28.18 -29.01 7.55
CA VAL A 26 -26.95 -28.77 6.78
C VAL A 26 -26.88 -27.35 6.23
N LEU A 27 -27.99 -26.83 5.70
CA LEU A 27 -28.06 -25.45 5.22
C LEU A 27 -27.86 -24.45 6.36
N VAL A 28 -28.51 -24.64 7.49
CA VAL A 28 -28.34 -23.77 8.67
C VAL A 28 -26.90 -23.83 9.17
N ALA A 29 -26.31 -25.01 9.28
CA ALA A 29 -24.91 -25.16 9.67
C ALA A 29 -23.98 -24.45 8.68
N GLY A 30 -24.22 -24.59 7.37
CA GLY A 30 -23.45 -23.90 6.33
C GLY A 30 -23.51 -22.39 6.44
N VAL A 31 -24.70 -21.82 6.71
CA VAL A 31 -24.86 -20.37 6.93
C VAL A 31 -24.12 -19.91 8.19
N VAL A 32 -24.20 -20.64 9.30
CA VAL A 32 -23.51 -20.30 10.53
C VAL A 32 -21.98 -20.30 10.33
N VAL A 33 -21.45 -21.32 9.68
CA VAL A 33 -20.01 -21.44 9.36
C VAL A 33 -19.60 -20.28 8.43
N SER A 34 -20.37 -19.99 7.38
CA SER A 34 -20.08 -18.88 6.47
C SER A 34 -20.04 -17.53 7.18
N LEU A 35 -21.00 -17.27 8.09
CA LEU A 35 -21.03 -16.06 8.89
C LEU A 35 -19.83 -15.97 9.85
N ALA A 36 -19.44 -17.07 10.48
CA ALA A 36 -18.27 -17.11 11.35
C ALA A 36 -16.98 -16.76 10.58
N PHE A 37 -16.80 -17.34 9.39
CA PHE A 37 -15.66 -17.00 8.51
C PHE A 37 -15.71 -15.54 8.03
N ALA A 38 -16.88 -15.00 7.70
CA ALA A 38 -17.02 -13.61 7.28
C ALA A 38 -16.64 -12.64 8.41
N VAL A 39 -17.07 -12.92 9.65
CA VAL A 39 -16.72 -12.12 10.82
C VAL A 39 -15.22 -12.19 11.12
N GLU A 40 -14.62 -13.37 11.04
CA GLU A 40 -13.18 -13.52 11.27
C GLU A 40 -12.35 -12.81 10.19
N ALA A 41 -12.73 -12.93 8.92
CA ALA A 41 -12.08 -12.21 7.82
C ALA A 41 -12.20 -10.69 7.98
N SER A 42 -13.36 -10.19 8.45
CA SER A 42 -13.54 -8.76 8.75
C SER A 42 -12.61 -8.30 9.88
N ARG A 43 -12.52 -9.06 10.97
CA ARG A 43 -11.62 -8.73 12.09
C ARG A 43 -10.16 -8.69 11.68
N GLN A 44 -9.72 -9.63 10.84
CA GLN A 44 -8.34 -9.64 10.34
C GLN A 44 -8.05 -8.43 9.45
N ARG A 45 -9.01 -8.02 8.61
CA ARG A 45 -8.89 -6.78 7.83
C ARG A 45 -8.83 -5.54 8.71
N ASP A 46 -9.66 -5.44 9.73
CA ASP A 46 -9.66 -4.31 10.65
C ASP A 46 -8.33 -4.20 11.42
N LEU A 47 -7.78 -5.33 11.87
CA LEU A 47 -6.47 -5.37 12.51
C LEU A 47 -5.33 -5.01 11.54
N ALA A 48 -5.40 -5.46 10.30
CA ALA A 48 -4.43 -5.09 9.27
C ALA A 48 -4.49 -3.58 8.97
N ASN A 49 -5.70 -3.02 8.81
CA ASN A 49 -5.91 -1.59 8.60
C ASN A 49 -5.43 -0.75 9.78
N GLN A 50 -5.67 -1.17 11.02
CA GLN A 50 -5.16 -0.47 12.20
C GLN A 50 -3.61 -0.46 12.21
N ARG A 51 -2.98 -1.59 11.98
CA ARG A 51 -1.50 -1.65 11.87
C ARG A 51 -0.96 -0.81 10.72
N TYR A 52 -1.67 -0.77 9.61
CA TYR A 52 -1.33 0.06 8.46
C TYR A 52 -1.36 1.55 8.84
N GLU A 53 -2.44 2.02 9.47
CA GLU A 53 -2.56 3.43 9.87
C GLU A 53 -1.53 3.80 10.97
N GLU A 54 -1.23 2.89 11.90
CA GLU A 54 -0.16 3.10 12.89
C GLU A 54 1.20 3.25 12.23
N VAL A 55 1.55 2.36 11.29
CA VAL A 55 2.81 2.40 10.55
C VAL A 55 2.89 3.64 9.67
N LYS A 56 1.82 4.00 8.99
CA LYS A 56 1.70 5.19 8.14
C LYS A 56 1.86 6.48 8.95
N THR A 57 1.22 6.56 10.11
CA THR A 57 1.33 7.70 11.01
C THR A 57 2.75 7.82 11.56
N LEU A 58 3.31 6.74 12.10
CA LEU A 58 4.69 6.72 12.60
C LEU A 58 5.70 7.07 11.51
N ALA A 59 5.57 6.51 10.31
CA ALA A 59 6.46 6.83 9.21
C ALA A 59 6.28 8.28 8.73
N GLY A 60 5.06 8.80 8.73
CA GLY A 60 4.73 10.18 8.38
C GLY A 60 5.29 11.18 9.39
N ASP A 61 5.06 10.96 10.67
CA ASP A 61 5.50 11.82 11.77
C ASP A 61 7.04 11.83 11.86
N VAL A 62 7.67 10.66 11.88
CA VAL A 62 9.13 10.55 11.92
C VAL A 62 9.77 11.21 10.69
N MET A 63 9.18 11.05 9.50
CA MET A 63 9.67 11.73 8.31
C MET A 63 9.48 13.23 8.40
N SER A 64 8.30 13.71 8.79
CA SER A 64 8.01 15.15 8.90
C SER A 64 8.94 15.83 9.89
N ASP A 65 9.12 15.23 11.07
CA ASP A 65 9.98 15.77 12.12
C ASP A 65 11.46 15.79 11.72
N ILE A 66 11.94 14.71 11.09
CA ILE A 66 13.30 14.64 10.57
C ILE A 66 13.53 15.67 9.46
N TYR A 67 12.57 15.81 8.53
CA TYR A 67 12.66 16.82 7.47
C TYR A 67 12.69 18.22 8.01
N ASP A 68 11.81 18.58 8.93
CA ASP A 68 11.76 19.88 9.58
C ASP A 68 13.08 20.21 10.30
N GLU A 69 13.65 19.23 10.99
CA GLU A 69 14.92 19.39 11.71
C GLU A 69 16.12 19.55 10.76
N ILE A 70 16.15 18.77 9.67
CA ILE A 70 17.21 18.87 8.64
C ILE A 70 17.18 20.23 7.94
N TYR A 71 16.00 20.81 7.71
CA TYR A 71 15.86 22.08 7.00
C TYR A 71 15.98 23.30 7.88
N LYS A 72 15.58 23.22 9.15
CA LYS A 72 15.65 24.36 10.09
C LYS A 72 17.04 24.61 10.66
N LYS A 73 17.90 23.59 10.71
CA LYS A 73 19.27 23.73 11.20
C LYS A 73 20.25 23.83 10.03
N ASP A 74 21.17 24.79 10.14
CA ASP A 74 22.33 24.98 9.26
C ASP A 74 23.37 23.86 9.51
N ASN A 75 22.92 22.60 9.36
CA ASN A 75 23.71 21.42 9.68
C ASN A 75 24.68 21.09 8.55
N SER A 76 25.83 20.56 8.90
CA SER A 76 26.83 20.06 7.95
C SER A 76 26.22 19.01 7.01
N LEU A 77 26.76 18.91 5.79
CA LEU A 77 26.34 17.93 4.78
C LEU A 77 26.36 16.50 5.35
N GLU A 78 27.33 16.19 6.18
CA GLU A 78 27.50 14.90 6.85
C GLU A 78 26.36 14.56 7.81
N ALA A 79 25.84 15.53 8.57
CA ALA A 79 24.72 15.33 9.45
C ALA A 79 23.41 15.07 8.67
N ARG A 80 23.23 15.75 7.53
CA ARG A 80 22.09 15.53 6.63
C ARG A 80 22.09 14.14 6.02
N GLU A 81 23.23 13.67 5.55
CA GLU A 81 23.41 12.31 5.01
C GLU A 81 23.10 11.23 6.05
N GLN A 82 23.57 11.38 7.28
CA GLN A 82 23.29 10.42 8.35
C GLN A 82 21.81 10.41 8.74
N LEU A 83 21.15 11.56 8.80
CA LEU A 83 19.74 11.67 9.13
C LEU A 83 18.84 11.09 8.02
N ALA A 84 19.26 11.17 6.75
CA ALA A 84 18.51 10.57 5.64
C ALA A 84 18.58 9.03 5.61
N LYS A 85 19.62 8.42 6.13
CA LYS A 85 19.81 6.95 6.12
C LYS A 85 18.78 6.19 6.95
N ALA A 86 18.35 6.72 8.09
CA ALA A 86 17.40 6.04 8.98
C ALA A 86 15.99 5.88 8.37
N PRO A 87 15.39 6.93 7.78
CA PRO A 87 14.14 6.82 7.04
C PRO A 87 14.21 5.84 5.87
N LEU A 88 15.32 5.86 5.10
CA LEU A 88 15.51 4.96 3.98
C LEU A 88 15.51 3.49 4.40
N LYS A 89 16.23 3.15 5.45
CA LYS A 89 16.27 1.78 5.99
C LYS A 89 14.88 1.32 6.48
N SER A 90 14.12 2.22 7.08
CA SER A 90 12.76 1.94 7.52
C SER A 90 11.83 1.68 6.34
N LEU A 91 11.92 2.49 5.28
CA LEU A 91 11.15 2.29 4.05
C LEU A 91 11.50 0.98 3.34
N GLU A 92 12.78 0.63 3.25
CA GLU A 92 13.22 -0.65 2.69
C GLU A 92 12.64 -1.83 3.46
N THR A 93 12.69 -1.77 4.79
CA THR A 93 12.13 -2.82 5.65
C THR A 93 10.60 -2.93 5.49
N LEU A 94 9.90 -1.80 5.35
CA LEU A 94 8.46 -1.77 5.12
C LEU A 94 8.12 -2.32 3.73
N HIS A 95 8.87 -1.93 2.71
CA HIS A 95 8.69 -2.43 1.34
C HIS A 95 8.78 -3.95 1.26
N ASP A 96 9.81 -4.53 1.88
CA ASP A 96 10.04 -5.97 1.91
C ASP A 96 8.91 -6.74 2.63
N LYS A 97 8.31 -6.13 3.66
CA LYS A 97 7.26 -6.76 4.48
C LYS A 97 5.83 -6.54 3.98
N SER A 98 5.65 -5.64 3.04
CA SER A 98 4.33 -5.20 2.55
C SER A 98 4.12 -5.49 1.07
N SER A 99 4.84 -6.45 0.50
CA SER A 99 4.74 -6.80 -0.92
C SER A 99 3.32 -7.07 -1.40
N ASP A 100 2.46 -7.57 -0.53
CA ASP A 100 1.09 -7.97 -0.82
C ASP A 100 0.04 -6.89 -0.48
N ASP A 101 0.47 -5.69 -0.07
CA ASP A 101 -0.40 -4.56 0.27
C ASP A 101 -0.19 -3.40 -0.71
N PRO A 102 -1.05 -3.27 -1.74
CA PRO A 102 -0.90 -2.24 -2.78
C PRO A 102 -0.97 -0.81 -2.23
N GLU A 103 -1.79 -0.53 -1.21
CA GLU A 103 -1.94 0.81 -0.64
C GLU A 103 -0.67 1.20 0.13
N LEU A 104 -0.11 0.28 0.91
CA LEU A 104 1.14 0.52 1.62
C LEU A 104 2.31 0.66 0.64
N GLN A 105 2.34 -0.12 -0.44
CA GLN A 105 3.34 0.03 -1.49
C GLN A 105 3.25 1.39 -2.19
N ALA A 106 2.04 1.88 -2.49
CA ALA A 106 1.83 3.21 -3.06
C ALA A 106 2.31 4.32 -2.11
N PHE A 107 2.02 4.19 -0.82
CA PHE A 107 2.53 5.10 0.21
C PHE A 107 4.06 5.10 0.28
N ILE A 108 4.70 3.92 0.25
CA ILE A 108 6.17 3.79 0.24
C ILE A 108 6.77 4.47 -0.99
N ALA A 109 6.16 4.27 -2.17
CA ALA A 109 6.60 4.93 -3.40
C ALA A 109 6.54 6.46 -3.29
N GLU A 110 5.46 7.00 -2.70
CA GLU A 110 5.33 8.43 -2.44
C GLU A 110 6.47 8.92 -1.53
N LYS A 111 6.80 8.19 -0.46
CA LYS A 111 7.87 8.55 0.46
C LYS A 111 9.25 8.50 -0.20
N TYR A 112 9.53 7.51 -1.04
CA TYR A 112 10.76 7.51 -1.85
C TYR A 112 10.86 8.73 -2.76
N LYS A 113 9.75 9.13 -3.40
CA LYS A 113 9.73 10.34 -4.22
C LYS A 113 10.00 11.60 -3.39
N GLN A 114 9.36 11.76 -2.22
CA GLN A 114 9.58 12.89 -1.32
C GLN A 114 11.04 12.98 -0.86
N LEU A 115 11.68 11.84 -0.52
CA LEU A 115 13.10 11.77 -0.21
C LEU A 115 13.96 12.20 -1.40
N GLY A 116 13.60 11.76 -2.60
CA GLY A 116 14.25 12.18 -3.84
C GLY A 116 14.15 13.68 -4.10
N ASP A 117 12.98 14.29 -3.89
CA ASP A 117 12.76 15.74 -4.01
C ASP A 117 13.68 16.52 -3.04
N THR A 118 13.91 15.95 -1.88
CA THR A 118 14.81 16.52 -0.84
C THR A 118 16.27 16.39 -1.25
N ALA A 119 16.75 15.19 -1.60
CA ALA A 119 18.12 14.93 -2.00
C ALA A 119 18.50 15.71 -3.27
N GLY A 120 17.55 15.76 -4.25
CA GLY A 120 17.77 16.43 -5.54
C GLY A 120 17.83 17.97 -5.45
N GLY A 121 17.41 18.55 -4.33
CA GLY A 121 17.44 20.01 -4.12
C GLY A 121 16.67 20.79 -5.17
N ILE A 122 15.53 20.25 -5.65
CA ILE A 122 14.71 20.92 -6.67
C ILE A 122 14.20 22.29 -6.16
N ARG A 123 14.11 22.45 -4.84
CA ARG A 123 13.66 23.68 -4.18
C ARG A 123 14.72 24.40 -3.34
N SER A 124 15.89 23.85 -3.15
CA SER A 124 16.95 24.46 -2.35
C SER A 124 18.26 24.52 -3.14
N ALA A 125 19.08 25.51 -2.85
CA ALA A 125 20.42 25.72 -3.45
C ALA A 125 21.47 24.66 -2.98
N SER A 126 21.02 23.47 -2.57
CA SER A 126 21.94 22.39 -2.23
C SER A 126 22.60 21.89 -3.52
N ARG A 127 23.92 21.71 -3.48
CA ARG A 127 24.66 20.95 -4.48
C ARG A 127 24.14 19.52 -4.37
N GLY A 128 23.08 19.23 -5.17
CA GLY A 128 22.30 18.03 -5.01
C GLY A 128 23.14 16.80 -5.23
N GLU A 129 22.96 15.85 -4.37
CA GLU A 129 23.31 14.47 -4.62
C GLU A 129 22.34 13.92 -5.66
N THR A 130 22.51 14.39 -6.91
CA THR A 130 21.61 14.04 -8.03
C THR A 130 21.54 12.54 -8.25
N SER A 131 22.64 11.81 -7.96
CA SER A 131 22.71 10.36 -8.04
C SER A 131 21.82 9.67 -7.01
N GLU A 132 21.76 10.17 -5.76
CA GLU A 132 20.90 9.64 -4.71
C GLU A 132 19.42 9.95 -5.03
N ALA A 133 19.12 11.19 -5.42
CA ALA A 133 17.78 11.58 -5.85
C ALA A 133 17.28 10.70 -6.99
N ARG A 134 18.13 10.45 -7.98
CA ARG A 134 17.82 9.57 -9.10
C ARG A 134 17.49 8.16 -8.65
N ALA A 135 18.28 7.58 -7.76
CA ALA A 135 18.03 6.25 -7.21
C ALA A 135 16.69 6.17 -6.48
N LEU A 136 16.32 7.20 -5.71
CA LEU A 136 15.05 7.30 -4.99
C LEU A 136 13.85 7.42 -5.93
N TYR A 137 13.94 8.26 -6.97
CA TYR A 137 12.88 8.37 -7.98
C TYR A 137 12.70 7.06 -8.75
N LEU A 138 13.79 6.37 -9.10
CA LEU A 138 13.71 5.06 -9.76
C LEU A 138 13.05 4.00 -8.87
N LYS A 139 13.31 3.99 -7.55
CA LYS A 139 12.61 3.11 -6.62
C LYS A 139 11.11 3.42 -6.59
N ALA A 140 10.73 4.70 -6.47
CA ALA A 140 9.33 5.11 -6.49
C ALA A 140 8.62 4.71 -7.78
N MET A 141 9.28 4.93 -8.92
CA MET A 141 8.77 4.57 -10.24
C MET A 141 8.57 3.07 -10.38
N ALA A 142 9.55 2.25 -9.97
CA ALA A 142 9.48 0.81 -10.06
C ALA A 142 8.32 0.22 -9.24
N ILE A 143 8.07 0.77 -8.04
CA ILE A 143 6.94 0.34 -7.21
C ILE A 143 5.62 0.71 -7.90
N ASN A 144 5.45 1.96 -8.35
CA ASN A 144 4.21 2.39 -8.99
C ASN A 144 3.94 1.63 -10.31
N GLN A 145 4.99 1.37 -11.11
CA GLN A 145 4.84 0.57 -12.33
C GLN A 145 4.39 -0.86 -12.01
N ARG A 146 5.02 -1.51 -11.03
CA ARG A 146 4.63 -2.85 -10.60
C ARG A 146 3.17 -2.89 -10.13
N LEU A 147 2.73 -1.92 -9.35
CA LEU A 147 1.34 -1.84 -8.88
C LEU A 147 0.35 -1.78 -10.05
N ILE A 148 0.67 -0.99 -11.08
CA ILE A 148 -0.15 -0.90 -12.30
C ILE A 148 -0.15 -2.22 -13.05
N ASP A 149 1.01 -2.86 -13.22
CA ASP A 149 1.16 -4.14 -13.93
C ASP A 149 0.41 -5.29 -13.20
N GLU A 150 0.32 -5.23 -11.87
CA GLU A 150 -0.44 -6.16 -11.03
C GLU A 150 -1.96 -5.85 -10.98
N GLY A 151 -2.42 -4.81 -11.68
CA GLY A 151 -3.83 -4.45 -11.81
C GLY A 151 -4.33 -3.40 -10.81
N TYR A 152 -3.47 -2.82 -10.01
CA TYR A 152 -3.80 -1.68 -9.13
C TYR A 152 -3.74 -0.37 -9.92
N GLU A 153 -4.64 -0.26 -10.92
CA GLU A 153 -4.68 0.86 -11.86
C GLU A 153 -5.48 2.07 -11.33
N THR A 154 -5.22 2.53 -10.12
CA THR A 154 -5.88 3.73 -9.60
C THR A 154 -5.38 5.00 -10.28
N ALA A 155 -6.18 6.06 -10.25
CA ALA A 155 -5.78 7.38 -10.77
C ALA A 155 -4.54 7.90 -10.02
N GLU A 156 -4.48 7.66 -8.72
CA GLU A 156 -3.39 8.05 -7.82
C GLU A 156 -2.08 7.35 -8.21
N ALA A 157 -2.10 6.03 -8.45
CA ALA A 157 -0.91 5.26 -8.85
C ALA A 157 -0.37 5.74 -10.21
N LYS A 158 -1.26 6.00 -11.18
CA LYS A 158 -0.87 6.55 -12.49
C LYS A 158 -0.29 7.96 -12.38
N LEU A 159 -0.88 8.83 -11.58
CA LEU A 159 -0.35 10.17 -11.33
C LEU A 159 0.99 10.13 -10.59
N ALA A 160 1.17 9.22 -9.63
CA ALA A 160 2.43 9.05 -8.92
C ALA A 160 3.55 8.56 -9.86
N LEU A 161 3.24 7.67 -10.80
CA LEU A 161 4.18 7.24 -11.84
C LEU A 161 4.61 8.42 -12.73
N VAL A 162 3.65 9.18 -13.24
CA VAL A 162 3.92 10.39 -14.06
C VAL A 162 4.74 11.41 -13.26
N ALA A 163 4.44 11.62 -11.99
CA ALA A 163 5.20 12.53 -11.13
C ALA A 163 6.65 12.07 -10.94
N SER A 164 6.90 10.76 -10.84
CA SER A 164 8.26 10.20 -10.75
C SER A 164 9.05 10.40 -12.05
N HIS A 165 8.44 10.16 -13.20
CA HIS A 165 9.03 10.45 -14.51
C HIS A 165 9.38 11.93 -14.67
N ARG A 166 8.47 12.82 -14.27
CA ARG A 166 8.72 14.27 -14.31
C ARG A 166 9.90 14.66 -13.43
N SER A 167 10.00 14.12 -12.21
CA SER A 167 11.13 14.40 -11.31
C SER A 167 12.46 13.93 -11.90
N LEU A 168 12.49 12.77 -12.57
CA LEU A 168 13.66 12.29 -13.28
C LEU A 168 14.02 13.20 -14.46
N ALA A 169 13.04 13.63 -15.26
CA ALA A 169 13.27 14.56 -16.35
C ALA A 169 13.83 15.94 -15.89
N ASP A 170 13.32 16.45 -14.77
CA ASP A 170 13.81 17.70 -14.18
C ASP A 170 15.25 17.55 -13.67
N LEU A 171 15.60 16.35 -13.15
CA LEU A 171 16.96 16.00 -12.75
C LEU A 171 17.90 15.90 -13.97
N ASP A 172 17.48 15.23 -15.04
CA ASP A 172 18.22 15.12 -16.30
C ASP A 172 18.49 16.48 -16.93
N LYS A 173 17.52 17.39 -16.90
CA LYS A 173 17.72 18.78 -17.33
C LYS A 173 18.76 19.51 -16.50
N LYS A 174 18.77 19.27 -15.17
CA LYS A 174 19.75 19.90 -14.27
C LYS A 174 21.17 19.39 -14.54
N GLU A 175 21.29 18.17 -15.07
CA GLU A 175 22.56 17.55 -15.46
C GLU A 175 22.92 17.82 -16.94
N ASP A 176 22.20 18.73 -17.62
CA ASP A 176 22.35 19.03 -19.05
C ASP A 176 22.12 17.82 -19.98
N ASN A 177 21.47 16.78 -19.48
CA ASN A 177 21.13 15.58 -20.25
C ASN A 177 19.74 15.70 -20.88
N HIS A 178 19.64 16.57 -21.88
CA HIS A 178 18.36 16.91 -22.54
C HIS A 178 17.72 15.72 -23.28
N GLU A 179 18.52 14.79 -23.80
CA GLU A 179 18.01 13.60 -24.49
C GLU A 179 17.31 12.66 -23.53
N ALA A 180 17.94 12.34 -22.41
CA ALA A 180 17.30 11.52 -21.34
C ALA A 180 16.05 12.20 -20.78
N ALA A 181 16.07 13.52 -20.59
CA ALA A 181 14.90 14.26 -20.15
C ALA A 181 13.71 14.13 -21.11
N LEU A 182 13.95 14.16 -22.41
CA LEU A 182 12.90 13.99 -23.43
C LEU A 182 12.32 12.56 -23.41
N ASP A 183 13.14 11.56 -23.16
CA ASP A 183 12.68 10.16 -23.10
C ASP A 183 11.76 9.92 -21.89
N GLN A 184 11.96 10.64 -20.78
CA GLN A 184 11.06 10.54 -19.61
C GLN A 184 9.66 11.14 -19.87
N TYR A 185 9.51 12.01 -20.86
CA TYR A 185 8.22 12.64 -21.21
C TYR A 185 7.43 11.88 -22.29
N ARG A 186 7.99 10.83 -22.90
CA ARG A 186 7.34 9.98 -23.91
C ARG A 186 6.58 8.81 -23.28
#